data_9d31e382d13874af640dfe656354ba16
#
_entry.id   9d31e382d13874af640dfe656354ba16
#
_cell.length_a   1.000
_cell.length_b   1.000
_cell.length_c   1.000
_cell.angle_alpha   90.00
_cell.angle_beta   90.00
_cell.angle_gamma   90.00
#
_symmetry.space_group_name_H-M   'P 1'
#
loop_
_entity.id
_entity.type
_entity.pdbx_description
1 polymer ?
#
loop_
_entity_poly.entity_id
_entity_poly.type
_entity_poly.pdbx_seq_one_letter_code
_entity_poly.pdbx_strand_id
1 'polypeptide(L)'
;TQCFVTGNGSSSIGSDDVDNGKTTLLSPIIDLSNMDDALLSYWKWYANDGGDNPGNDHWYVDVSNDGGSTWTELENTSSSWREWQQKRILLSEYILLSNVIQFRFIAEDIQYNGDNGSGGSIVEAAIDDVLIQSIYYSECTNNGDVNNDGGVNVLDIVNTVNAILDETLMTDELNCAADLNQDLVVNILDIVIMVNMILD
;
A
#
# COMPACT_ATOMS: atom_id res chain seq x y z
N THR A 1 6.68 19.17 12.41
CA THR A 1 5.83 18.12 11.84
C THR A 1 4.47 18.23 12.50
N GLN A 2 3.37 18.15 11.78
CA GLN A 2 2.00 18.23 12.28
C GLN A 2 1.29 16.96 11.84
N CYS A 3 0.61 16.27 12.76
CA CYS A 3 -0.24 15.12 12.46
C CYS A 3 -1.70 15.49 12.64
N PHE A 4 -2.62 14.70 12.08
CA PHE A 4 -4.04 14.76 12.39
C PHE A 4 -4.29 13.91 13.63
N VAL A 5 -5.04 14.45 14.61
CA VAL A 5 -5.35 13.76 15.88
C VAL A 5 -6.83 13.91 16.19
N THR A 6 -7.40 12.97 16.92
CA THR A 6 -8.81 13.02 17.37
C THR A 6 -9.04 14.07 18.43
N GLY A 7 -8.05 14.34 19.28
CA GLY A 7 -8.09 15.40 20.29
C GLY A 7 -6.71 15.93 20.61
N ASN A 8 -6.61 17.20 21.00
CA ASN A 8 -5.33 17.88 21.31
C ASN A 8 -5.49 19.03 22.32
N GLY A 9 -6.52 19.06 23.11
CA GLY A 9 -6.88 20.24 23.90
C GLY A 9 -6.53 20.17 25.38
N SER A 10 -6.35 19.00 25.96
CA SER A 10 -6.23 18.85 27.41
C SER A 10 -5.10 17.92 27.83
N SER A 11 -4.63 18.12 29.07
CA SER A 11 -3.66 17.23 29.71
C SER A 11 -4.31 16.08 30.49
N SER A 12 -5.65 16.00 30.49
CA SER A 12 -6.41 14.93 31.16
C SER A 12 -6.69 13.81 30.17
N ILE A 13 -6.33 12.60 30.53
CA ILE A 13 -6.69 11.39 29.77
C ILE A 13 -8.22 11.31 29.68
N GLY A 14 -8.75 11.08 28.46
CA GLY A 14 -10.18 10.92 28.23
C GLY A 14 -10.98 12.23 28.26
N SER A 15 -10.36 13.37 27.99
CA SER A 15 -11.10 14.65 27.88
C SER A 15 -11.21 15.17 26.45
N ASP A 16 -10.47 14.60 25.53
CA ASP A 16 -10.44 14.98 24.12
C ASP A 16 -10.43 13.74 23.21
N ASP A 17 -10.81 12.59 23.72
CA ASP A 17 -10.99 11.36 22.97
C ASP A 17 -12.27 11.37 22.12
N VAL A 18 -12.49 10.32 21.35
CA VAL A 18 -13.72 10.15 20.59
C VAL A 18 -14.79 9.62 21.54
N ASP A 19 -15.87 10.37 21.69
CA ASP A 19 -16.99 10.01 22.57
C ASP A 19 -18.26 9.71 21.76
N ASN A 20 -18.86 8.54 21.99
CA ASN A 20 -20.19 8.13 21.54
C ASN A 20 -20.49 8.48 20.08
N GLY A 21 -19.56 8.12 19.20
CA GLY A 21 -19.66 8.41 17.77
C GLY A 21 -18.46 8.01 16.95
N LYS A 22 -18.31 8.70 15.83
CA LYS A 22 -17.20 8.48 14.89
C LYS A 22 -16.57 9.81 14.51
N THR A 23 -15.26 9.81 14.46
CA THR A 23 -14.51 10.87 13.80
C THR A 23 -13.95 10.35 12.48
N THR A 24 -14.07 11.13 11.42
CA THR A 24 -13.65 10.73 10.07
C THR A 24 -12.80 11.81 9.44
N LEU A 25 -11.58 11.42 9.02
CA LEU A 25 -10.72 12.23 8.18
C LEU A 25 -10.86 11.75 6.72
N LEU A 26 -11.25 12.67 5.82
CA LEU A 26 -11.36 12.41 4.39
C LEU A 26 -10.16 13.00 3.65
N SER A 27 -9.61 12.25 2.70
CA SER A 27 -8.64 12.80 1.75
C SER A 27 -9.33 13.70 0.72
N PRO A 28 -8.59 14.57 0.02
CA PRO A 28 -9.04 15.07 -1.28
C PRO A 28 -9.33 13.92 -2.24
N ILE A 29 -10.04 14.23 -3.34
CA ILE A 29 -10.12 13.30 -4.48
C ILE A 29 -8.78 13.33 -5.21
N ILE A 30 -8.29 12.15 -5.59
CA ILE A 30 -6.98 11.93 -6.17
C ILE A 30 -7.17 11.17 -7.48
N ASP A 31 -6.50 11.63 -8.54
CA ASP A 31 -6.48 10.94 -9.83
C ASP A 31 -5.31 9.96 -9.88
N LEU A 32 -5.63 8.66 -9.89
CA LEU A 32 -4.68 7.57 -10.03
C LEU A 32 -4.87 6.79 -11.35
N SER A 33 -5.67 7.31 -12.28
CA SER A 33 -6.05 6.59 -13.52
C SER A 33 -4.89 6.34 -14.49
N ASN A 34 -3.77 7.05 -14.34
CA ASN A 34 -2.59 6.90 -15.18
C ASN A 34 -1.47 6.08 -14.52
N MET A 35 -1.76 5.38 -13.43
CA MET A 35 -0.80 4.53 -12.73
C MET A 35 -1.17 3.06 -12.96
N ASP A 36 -0.17 2.20 -13.12
CA ASP A 36 -0.39 0.75 -13.22
C ASP A 36 -0.85 0.21 -11.88
N ASP A 37 -0.24 0.73 -10.79
CA ASP A 37 -0.66 0.48 -9.43
C ASP A 37 -0.25 1.63 -8.51
N ALA A 38 -0.74 1.62 -7.26
CA ALA A 38 -0.42 2.61 -6.27
C ALA A 38 -0.29 1.98 -4.88
N LEU A 39 0.78 2.37 -4.18
CA LEU A 39 1.03 1.99 -2.79
C LEU A 39 0.60 3.13 -1.88
N LEU A 40 -0.44 2.91 -1.08
CA LEU A 40 -0.80 3.77 0.03
C LEU A 40 0.11 3.43 1.22
N SER A 41 0.75 4.44 1.80
CA SER A 41 1.44 4.31 3.08
C SER A 41 1.04 5.43 4.02
N TYR A 42 0.97 5.13 5.31
CA TYR A 42 0.70 6.11 6.37
C TYR A 42 1.25 5.61 7.71
N TRP A 43 1.48 6.53 8.62
CA TRP A 43 1.73 6.21 10.03
C TRP A 43 0.45 6.43 10.82
N LYS A 44 0.10 5.48 11.66
CA LYS A 44 -1.02 5.59 12.60
C LYS A 44 -0.54 5.40 14.03
N TRP A 45 -1.22 6.07 14.93
CA TRP A 45 -1.20 5.83 16.37
C TRP A 45 -2.66 5.61 16.79
N TYR A 46 -2.96 4.52 17.51
CA TYR A 46 -4.31 4.18 17.89
C TYR A 46 -4.35 3.51 19.26
N ALA A 47 -5.24 3.99 20.11
CA ALA A 47 -5.52 3.43 21.41
C ALA A 47 -7.02 3.39 21.67
N ASN A 48 -7.51 2.26 22.21
CA ASN A 48 -8.86 2.03 22.70
C ASN A 48 -8.83 1.09 23.91
N ASP A 49 -7.69 1.00 24.61
CA ASP A 49 -7.42 0.06 25.71
C ASP A 49 -7.63 0.68 27.10
N GLY A 50 -8.28 1.83 27.18
CA GLY A 50 -8.70 2.52 28.38
C GLY A 50 -10.21 2.65 28.50
N GLY A 51 -10.71 3.19 29.64
CA GLY A 51 -12.13 3.37 29.89
C GLY A 51 -12.84 2.14 30.45
N ASP A 52 -14.17 2.11 30.37
CA ASP A 52 -15.02 1.09 30.99
C ASP A 52 -15.28 -0.11 30.05
N ASN A 53 -15.05 0.06 28.73
CA ASN A 53 -15.28 -0.97 27.70
C ASN A 53 -14.10 -1.12 26.74
N PRO A 54 -12.87 -1.33 27.22
CA PRO A 54 -11.67 -1.28 26.40
C PRO A 54 -11.62 -2.38 25.35
N GLY A 55 -11.07 -2.05 24.17
CA GLY A 55 -10.77 -3.01 23.11
C GLY A 55 -11.95 -3.38 22.20
N ASN A 56 -13.10 -2.71 22.32
CA ASN A 56 -14.30 -3.03 21.54
C ASN A 56 -14.55 -2.08 20.35
N ASP A 57 -13.95 -0.91 20.36
CA ASP A 57 -14.09 0.06 19.28
C ASP A 57 -13.00 -0.11 18.24
N HIS A 58 -13.26 0.40 17.05
CA HIS A 58 -12.43 0.08 15.88
C HIS A 58 -11.84 1.32 15.23
N TRP A 59 -10.67 1.10 14.66
CA TRP A 59 -10.07 1.92 13.63
C TRP A 59 -10.34 1.31 12.27
N TYR A 60 -10.79 2.14 11.30
CA TYR A 60 -10.98 1.74 9.92
C TYR A 60 -10.21 2.63 8.97
N VAL A 61 -9.79 2.05 7.87
CA VAL A 61 -9.35 2.79 6.69
C VAL A 61 -10.07 2.21 5.49
N ASP A 62 -10.73 3.07 4.75
CA ASP A 62 -11.46 2.69 3.55
C ASP A 62 -11.00 3.50 2.35
N VAL A 63 -11.16 2.93 1.16
CA VAL A 63 -10.93 3.56 -0.13
C VAL A 63 -12.19 3.53 -0.97
N SER A 64 -12.41 4.59 -1.71
CA SER A 64 -13.44 4.70 -2.75
C SER A 64 -12.79 4.93 -4.10
N ASN A 65 -13.29 4.29 -5.14
CA ASN A 65 -12.91 4.55 -6.53
C ASN A 65 -14.01 5.22 -7.36
N ASP A 66 -15.07 5.69 -6.70
CA ASP A 66 -16.25 6.34 -7.28
C ASP A 66 -16.60 7.69 -6.63
N GLY A 67 -15.58 8.37 -6.07
CA GLY A 67 -15.72 9.68 -5.47
C GLY A 67 -16.48 9.69 -4.13
N GLY A 68 -16.41 8.60 -3.37
CA GLY A 68 -17.04 8.49 -2.05
C GLY A 68 -18.46 7.93 -2.07
N SER A 69 -18.94 7.44 -3.21
CA SER A 69 -20.29 6.84 -3.29
C SER A 69 -20.32 5.44 -2.68
N THR A 70 -19.28 4.64 -2.93
CA THR A 70 -19.08 3.33 -2.27
C THR A 70 -17.67 3.22 -1.69
N TRP A 71 -17.50 2.34 -0.70
CA TRP A 71 -16.25 2.22 0.06
C TRP A 71 -15.84 0.77 0.20
N THR A 72 -14.56 0.50 -0.02
CA THR A 72 -13.91 -0.78 0.20
C THR A 72 -12.99 -0.67 1.41
N GLU A 73 -13.10 -1.61 2.34
CA GLU A 73 -12.29 -1.66 3.55
C GLU A 73 -10.85 -2.06 3.24
N LEU A 74 -9.89 -1.25 3.68
CA LEU A 74 -8.45 -1.51 3.60
C LEU A 74 -7.88 -2.00 4.93
N GLU A 75 -8.38 -1.45 6.03
CA GLU A 75 -7.98 -1.82 7.38
C GLU A 75 -9.17 -1.75 8.31
N ASN A 76 -9.26 -2.75 9.22
CA ASN A 76 -10.23 -2.80 10.30
C ASN A 76 -9.57 -3.47 11.50
N THR A 77 -9.44 -2.76 12.61
CA THR A 77 -8.78 -3.29 13.80
C THR A 77 -9.30 -2.64 15.10
N SER A 78 -9.47 -3.46 16.13
CA SER A 78 -9.66 -3.01 17.51
C SER A 78 -8.36 -3.07 18.32
N SER A 79 -7.25 -3.51 17.72
CA SER A 79 -5.97 -3.63 18.43
C SER A 79 -5.37 -2.27 18.74
N SER A 80 -5.14 -2.04 20.02
CA SER A 80 -4.52 -0.83 20.54
C SER A 80 -3.00 -0.93 20.52
N TRP A 81 -2.35 0.10 19.94
CA TRP A 81 -0.91 0.23 19.92
C TRP A 81 -0.55 1.66 20.28
N ARG A 82 -0.03 1.87 21.49
CA ARG A 82 0.37 3.19 21.96
C ARG A 82 1.74 3.60 21.43
N GLU A 83 1.96 3.32 20.13
CA GLU A 83 3.15 3.69 19.37
C GLU A 83 2.79 3.90 17.91
N TRP A 84 3.59 4.65 17.20
CA TRP A 84 3.41 4.87 15.78
C TRP A 84 3.71 3.59 14.99
N GLN A 85 2.76 3.18 14.17
CA GLN A 85 2.87 2.02 13.28
C GLN A 85 2.72 2.46 11.83
N GLN A 86 3.66 2.03 10.99
CA GLN A 86 3.53 2.22 9.55
C GLN A 86 2.64 1.14 8.95
N LYS A 87 1.71 1.58 8.08
CA LYS A 87 0.93 0.72 7.19
C LYS A 87 1.33 0.97 5.75
N ARG A 88 1.30 -0.10 4.96
CA ARG A 88 1.56 -0.08 3.52
C ARG A 88 0.58 -1.02 2.85
N ILE A 89 -0.17 -0.53 1.88
CA ILE A 89 -1.28 -1.23 1.23
C ILE A 89 -1.19 -1.03 -0.26
N LEU A 90 -1.12 -2.11 -1.01
CA LEU A 90 -1.15 -2.08 -2.47
C LEU A 90 -2.61 -1.99 -2.92
N LEU A 91 -2.96 -0.94 -3.67
CA LEU A 91 -4.36 -0.63 -3.94
C LEU A 91 -5.02 -1.60 -4.93
N SER A 92 -4.26 -2.16 -5.87
CA SER A 92 -4.78 -3.13 -6.84
C SER A 92 -5.34 -4.40 -6.21
N GLU A 93 -4.92 -4.74 -4.98
CA GLU A 93 -5.49 -5.87 -4.22
C GLU A 93 -6.92 -5.63 -3.77
N TYR A 94 -7.40 -4.38 -3.79
CA TYR A 94 -8.68 -3.98 -3.21
C TYR A 94 -9.63 -3.32 -4.22
N ILE A 95 -9.10 -2.49 -5.12
CA ILE A 95 -9.90 -1.70 -6.05
C ILE A 95 -9.23 -1.59 -7.42
N LEU A 96 -10.02 -1.22 -8.43
CA LEU A 96 -9.48 -0.68 -9.69
C LEU A 96 -9.18 0.81 -9.52
N LEU A 97 -8.00 1.24 -9.97
CA LEU A 97 -7.61 2.65 -9.92
C LEU A 97 -8.49 3.47 -10.86
N SER A 98 -8.82 4.68 -10.44
CA SER A 98 -9.68 5.62 -11.18
C SER A 98 -9.19 7.06 -11.01
N ASN A 99 -9.84 7.99 -11.68
CA ASN A 99 -9.56 9.42 -11.54
C ASN A 99 -10.28 10.09 -10.37
N VAL A 100 -10.99 9.32 -9.54
CA VAL A 100 -11.78 9.82 -8.41
C VAL A 100 -11.58 9.00 -7.13
N ILE A 101 -10.33 8.62 -6.87
CA ILE A 101 -9.96 7.90 -5.64
C ILE A 101 -10.10 8.82 -4.44
N GLN A 102 -10.67 8.30 -3.36
CA GLN A 102 -10.76 8.98 -2.07
C GLN A 102 -10.52 8.01 -0.93
N PHE A 103 -9.82 8.45 0.11
CA PHE A 103 -9.59 7.67 1.33
C PHE A 103 -10.35 8.28 2.49
N ARG A 104 -10.76 7.42 3.44
CA ARG A 104 -11.23 7.86 4.74
C ARG A 104 -10.58 7.05 5.86
N PHE A 105 -10.27 7.75 6.93
CA PHE A 105 -9.70 7.20 8.16
C PHE A 105 -10.72 7.47 9.27
N ILE A 106 -11.10 6.43 10.00
CA ILE A 106 -12.21 6.50 10.95
C ILE A 106 -11.76 5.95 12.29
N ALA A 107 -11.95 6.72 13.33
CA ALA A 107 -11.91 6.26 14.72
C ALA A 107 -13.32 6.31 15.30
N GLU A 108 -13.76 5.23 15.95
CA GLU A 108 -15.09 5.17 16.55
C GLU A 108 -15.04 4.83 18.04
N ASP A 109 -16.03 5.29 18.78
CA ASP A 109 -16.36 4.89 20.15
C ASP A 109 -17.89 4.76 20.24
N ILE A 110 -18.42 3.58 19.89
CA ILE A 110 -19.86 3.34 19.73
C ILE A 110 -20.35 2.02 20.34
N GLN A 111 -19.44 1.19 20.83
CA GLN A 111 -19.78 -0.19 21.21
C GLN A 111 -20.38 -0.33 22.62
N TYR A 112 -20.45 0.74 23.39
CA TYR A 112 -20.98 0.73 24.74
C TYR A 112 -21.95 1.90 25.01
N ASN A 113 -23.15 1.57 25.49
CA ASN A 113 -24.22 2.55 25.76
C ASN A 113 -24.44 2.80 27.26
N GLY A 114 -23.42 2.58 28.10
CA GLY A 114 -23.62 2.49 29.55
C GLY A 114 -23.16 3.69 30.37
N ASP A 115 -22.45 4.64 29.80
CA ASP A 115 -21.70 5.64 30.54
C ASP A 115 -22.11 7.10 30.28
N ASN A 116 -23.40 7.34 30.07
CA ASN A 116 -23.95 8.70 29.88
C ASN A 116 -23.46 9.46 28.66
N GLY A 117 -23.07 8.74 27.61
CA GLY A 117 -22.72 9.31 26.31
C GLY A 117 -21.23 9.51 26.08
N SER A 118 -20.38 8.91 26.89
CA SER A 118 -18.92 8.87 26.65
C SER A 118 -18.44 7.65 25.88
N GLY A 119 -19.34 6.76 25.42
CA GLY A 119 -19.02 5.60 24.59
C GLY A 119 -18.36 4.41 25.31
N GLY A 120 -17.72 4.61 26.44
CA GLY A 120 -17.16 3.59 27.33
C GLY A 120 -15.67 3.32 27.15
N SER A 121 -15.13 3.45 25.96
CA SER A 121 -13.68 3.37 25.69
C SER A 121 -13.05 4.77 25.73
N ILE A 122 -11.76 4.82 25.99
CA ILE A 122 -10.95 6.00 25.73
C ILE A 122 -10.29 5.78 24.36
N VAL A 123 -10.91 6.33 23.31
CA VAL A 123 -10.45 6.16 21.93
C VAL A 123 -9.69 7.39 21.49
N GLU A 124 -8.40 7.21 21.28
CA GLU A 124 -7.53 8.24 20.71
C GLU A 124 -6.87 7.72 19.44
N ALA A 125 -6.80 8.53 18.41
CA ALA A 125 -6.18 8.19 17.16
C ALA A 125 -5.40 9.37 16.57
N ALA A 126 -4.34 9.03 15.87
CA ALA A 126 -3.57 9.97 15.07
C ALA A 126 -3.11 9.35 13.76
N ILE A 127 -2.94 10.18 12.74
CA ILE A 127 -2.39 9.79 11.44
C ILE A 127 -1.40 10.84 10.97
N ASP A 128 -0.30 10.36 10.37
CA ASP A 128 0.74 11.20 9.80
C ASP A 128 1.35 10.56 8.55
N ASP A 129 2.09 11.36 7.78
CA ASP A 129 2.87 10.92 6.61
C ASP A 129 2.07 10.06 5.62
N VAL A 130 0.82 10.47 5.33
CA VAL A 130 0.00 9.81 4.30
C VAL A 130 0.62 10.08 2.94
N LEU A 131 1.08 9.02 2.30
CA LEU A 131 1.77 9.07 1.01
C LEU A 131 1.16 8.05 0.05
N ILE A 132 0.97 8.46 -1.20
CA ILE A 132 0.63 7.58 -2.31
C ILE A 132 1.79 7.57 -3.28
N GLN A 133 2.37 6.40 -3.49
CA GLN A 133 3.46 6.17 -4.42
C GLN A 133 2.94 5.44 -5.65
N SER A 134 3.21 5.99 -6.83
CA SER A 134 2.93 5.30 -8.09
C SER A 134 3.84 4.11 -8.25
N ILE A 135 3.27 3.00 -8.69
CA ILE A 135 3.99 1.83 -9.17
C ILE A 135 3.71 1.73 -10.65
N TYR A 136 4.76 1.67 -11.43
CA TYR A 136 4.70 1.40 -12.85
C TYR A 136 5.32 0.03 -13.08
N TYR A 137 4.52 -0.87 -13.60
CA TYR A 137 5.06 -2.12 -14.09
C TYR A 137 5.72 -1.82 -15.43
N SER A 138 7.03 -1.95 -15.52
CA SER A 138 7.67 -1.94 -16.83
C SER A 138 7.00 -3.05 -17.65
N GLU A 139 6.40 -2.70 -18.80
CA GLU A 139 5.97 -3.71 -19.76
C GLU A 139 7.22 -4.45 -20.22
N CYS A 140 7.62 -5.41 -19.42
CA CYS A 140 8.68 -6.29 -19.83
C CYS A 140 8.10 -7.34 -20.79
N THR A 141 8.66 -7.39 -21.95
CA THR A 141 8.44 -8.48 -22.88
C THR A 141 9.58 -9.47 -22.74
N ASN A 142 9.26 -10.73 -22.42
CA ASN A 142 10.23 -11.85 -22.44
C ASN A 142 10.63 -12.13 -23.89
N ASN A 143 11.31 -11.18 -24.51
CA ASN A 143 11.63 -11.21 -25.94
C ASN A 143 13.10 -11.51 -26.23
N GLY A 144 13.95 -11.57 -25.19
CA GLY A 144 15.37 -11.81 -25.30
C GLY A 144 16.22 -10.59 -25.68
N ASP A 145 15.60 -9.44 -25.96
CA ASP A 145 16.28 -8.15 -26.20
C ASP A 145 16.57 -7.48 -24.85
N VAL A 146 17.65 -7.92 -24.20
CA VAL A 146 17.99 -7.46 -22.85
C VAL A 146 18.69 -6.11 -22.81
N ASN A 147 19.19 -5.63 -23.95
CA ASN A 147 19.81 -4.32 -24.08
C ASN A 147 18.87 -3.27 -24.69
N ASN A 148 17.66 -3.69 -25.09
CA ASN A 148 16.60 -2.88 -25.66
C ASN A 148 17.05 -2.09 -26.91
N ASP A 149 17.86 -2.75 -27.78
CA ASP A 149 18.33 -2.17 -29.06
C ASP A 149 17.39 -2.48 -30.24
N GLY A 150 16.33 -3.25 -30.01
CA GLY A 150 15.30 -3.60 -30.97
C GLY A 150 15.52 -4.94 -31.67
N GLY A 151 16.47 -5.75 -31.22
CA GLY A 151 16.71 -7.07 -31.80
C GLY A 151 17.50 -8.02 -30.93
N VAL A 152 17.11 -9.28 -30.93
CA VAL A 152 17.87 -10.34 -30.21
C VAL A 152 19.09 -10.75 -30.96
N ASN A 153 20.26 -10.59 -30.34
CA ASN A 153 21.55 -10.88 -30.98
C ASN A 153 22.60 -11.36 -29.94
N VAL A 154 23.83 -11.52 -30.35
CA VAL A 154 24.92 -12.05 -29.49
C VAL A 154 25.22 -11.13 -28.31
N LEU A 155 24.94 -9.81 -28.42
CA LEU A 155 25.16 -8.88 -27.31
C LEU A 155 24.19 -9.14 -26.15
N ASP A 156 22.95 -9.55 -26.43
CA ASP A 156 21.96 -9.92 -25.41
C ASP A 156 22.40 -11.17 -24.66
N ILE A 157 22.95 -12.16 -25.38
CA ILE A 157 23.54 -13.35 -24.74
C ILE A 157 24.67 -12.95 -23.79
N VAL A 158 25.58 -12.08 -24.25
CA VAL A 158 26.70 -11.62 -23.43
C VAL A 158 26.24 -10.88 -22.20
N ASN A 159 25.25 -9.99 -22.34
CA ASN A 159 24.68 -9.26 -21.22
C ASN A 159 24.00 -10.20 -20.19
N THR A 160 23.24 -11.18 -20.69
CA THR A 160 22.59 -12.18 -19.83
C THR A 160 23.61 -13.04 -19.09
N VAL A 161 24.67 -13.53 -19.79
CA VAL A 161 25.75 -14.29 -19.15
C VAL A 161 26.47 -13.48 -18.08
N ASN A 162 26.77 -12.20 -18.36
CA ASN A 162 27.40 -11.34 -17.37
C ASN A 162 26.53 -11.15 -16.14
N ALA A 163 25.22 -10.97 -16.32
CA ALA A 163 24.29 -10.81 -15.20
C ALA A 163 24.10 -12.09 -14.38
N ILE A 164 24.16 -13.27 -15.02
CA ILE A 164 24.15 -14.56 -14.31
C ILE A 164 25.42 -14.73 -13.47
N LEU A 165 26.58 -14.26 -13.97
CA LEU A 165 27.87 -14.38 -13.28
C LEU A 165 28.08 -13.32 -12.21
N ASP A 166 27.42 -12.18 -12.32
CA ASP A 166 27.46 -11.07 -11.37
C ASP A 166 26.03 -10.56 -11.12
N GLU A 167 25.42 -11.06 -10.03
CA GLU A 167 24.04 -10.72 -9.65
C GLU A 167 23.82 -9.21 -9.46
N THR A 168 24.87 -8.42 -9.27
CA THR A 168 24.74 -6.94 -9.15
C THR A 168 24.37 -6.29 -10.48
N LEU A 169 24.53 -6.99 -11.61
CA LEU A 169 24.14 -6.55 -12.95
C LEU A 169 22.72 -6.98 -13.34
N MET A 170 22.09 -7.83 -12.53
CA MET A 170 20.73 -8.30 -12.76
C MET A 170 19.73 -7.23 -12.34
N THR A 171 19.23 -6.46 -13.29
CA THR A 171 18.10 -5.54 -13.06
C THR A 171 16.76 -6.25 -13.27
N ASP A 172 15.66 -5.67 -12.79
CA ASP A 172 14.33 -6.25 -12.99
C ASP A 172 13.97 -6.32 -14.48
N GLU A 173 14.36 -5.32 -15.29
CA GLU A 173 14.14 -5.29 -16.73
C GLU A 173 14.95 -6.37 -17.43
N LEU A 174 16.23 -6.55 -17.08
CA LEU A 174 17.07 -7.60 -17.67
C LEU A 174 16.55 -8.98 -17.30
N ASN A 175 16.24 -9.19 -16.00
CA ASN A 175 15.71 -10.45 -15.50
C ASN A 175 14.44 -10.85 -16.26
N CYS A 176 13.54 -9.90 -16.45
CA CYS A 176 12.32 -10.15 -17.17
C CYS A 176 12.55 -10.37 -18.68
N ALA A 177 13.36 -9.55 -19.37
CA ALA A 177 13.62 -9.73 -20.80
C ALA A 177 14.35 -11.05 -21.11
N ALA A 178 15.18 -11.50 -20.17
CA ALA A 178 16.01 -12.70 -20.33
C ALA A 178 15.31 -14.01 -19.93
N ASP A 179 14.28 -13.98 -19.07
CA ASP A 179 13.53 -15.17 -18.63
C ASP A 179 12.58 -15.65 -19.74
N LEU A 180 13.12 -16.32 -20.76
CA LEU A 180 12.39 -16.75 -21.95
C LEU A 180 11.51 -17.97 -21.74
N ASN A 181 11.84 -18.81 -20.76
CA ASN A 181 11.03 -19.98 -20.40
C ASN A 181 9.97 -19.68 -19.35
N GLN A 182 9.98 -18.47 -18.76
CA GLN A 182 9.04 -17.98 -17.76
C GLN A 182 9.00 -18.83 -16.48
N ASP A 183 10.16 -19.35 -16.07
CA ASP A 183 10.30 -20.12 -14.83
C ASP A 183 10.72 -19.25 -13.64
N LEU A 184 10.82 -17.94 -13.83
CA LEU A 184 11.23 -16.90 -12.87
C LEU A 184 12.70 -16.97 -12.46
N VAL A 185 13.54 -17.70 -13.24
CA VAL A 185 14.97 -17.84 -12.97
C VAL A 185 15.78 -17.70 -14.25
N VAL A 186 16.45 -16.58 -14.45
CA VAL A 186 17.38 -16.43 -15.58
C VAL A 186 18.60 -17.30 -15.40
N ASN A 187 18.79 -18.27 -16.31
CA ASN A 187 19.84 -19.25 -16.25
C ASN A 187 20.27 -19.73 -17.65
N ILE A 188 21.07 -20.82 -17.72
CA ILE A 188 21.59 -21.35 -18.98
C ILE A 188 20.46 -21.81 -19.93
N LEU A 189 19.31 -22.19 -19.46
CA LEU A 189 18.18 -22.63 -20.30
C LEU A 189 17.65 -21.48 -21.16
N ASP A 190 17.59 -20.28 -20.60
CA ASP A 190 17.19 -19.07 -21.33
C ASP A 190 18.20 -18.69 -22.39
N ILE A 191 19.49 -18.82 -22.08
CA ILE A 191 20.56 -18.59 -23.05
C ILE A 191 20.43 -19.56 -24.24
N VAL A 192 20.08 -20.81 -23.99
CA VAL A 192 19.84 -21.78 -25.06
C VAL A 192 18.68 -21.38 -25.96
N ILE A 193 17.60 -20.82 -25.36
CA ILE A 193 16.47 -20.30 -26.12
C ILE A 193 16.89 -19.07 -26.94
N MET A 194 17.65 -18.12 -26.36
CA MET A 194 18.20 -16.97 -27.09
C MET A 194 19.05 -17.40 -28.30
N VAL A 195 19.94 -18.39 -28.10
CA VAL A 195 20.76 -18.90 -29.20
C VAL A 195 19.89 -19.45 -30.31
N ASN A 196 18.86 -20.22 -30.01
CA ASN A 196 17.93 -20.74 -31.01
C ASN A 196 17.20 -19.63 -31.76
N MET A 197 16.77 -18.57 -31.04
CA MET A 197 16.10 -17.40 -31.66
C MET A 197 16.99 -16.64 -32.63
N ILE A 198 18.31 -16.63 -32.40
CA ILE A 198 19.28 -15.97 -33.28
C ILE A 198 19.62 -16.82 -34.53
N LEU A 199 19.51 -18.15 -34.43
CA LEU A 199 19.90 -19.10 -35.49
C LEU A 199 18.75 -19.42 -36.46
N ASP A 200 17.49 -19.13 -36.08
CA ASP A 200 16.30 -19.30 -36.92
C ASP A 200 16.05 -18.09 -37.85
#